data_35ca37445ec13bf9fc433e0d2ea6cb2b
#
_entry.id   35ca37445ec13bf9fc433e0d2ea6cb2b
#
_cell.length_a   1.000
_cell.length_b   1.000
_cell.length_c   1.000
_cell.angle_alpha   90.00
_cell.angle_beta   90.00
_cell.angle_gamma   90.00
#
_symmetry.space_group_name_H-M   'P 1'
#
loop_
_entity.id
_entity.type
_entity.pdbx_description
1 polymer ?
#
loop_
_entity_poly.entity_id
_entity_poly.type
_entity_poly.pdbx_seq_one_letter_code
_entity_poly.pdbx_strand_id
1 'polypeptide(L)'
;MTDLSIAINTSVPAAAALAPRAAKVSARNLAFHYGDYQALKDINLEVPEKRVTALIGPSGCGKSTLLRVFNRIYSIYPGQRASGEVILDGENILDPKYPLNKLRSKIGMVFQKPVPFPMSIYDNIAYGIGHYEKLPRAEMDVRVEGALRQAALWEEAKDKLKQNALGLSGGQQQRLCIARAVALKPEVILFDEPTSALDPIATGKIEQLIAELKQQFTILIVTHNMQQAARCSDYTAFMYLGELVEHGVTSTIFTKPTKQQTEDYITGRFG
;
A
#
# COMPACT_ATOMS: atom_id res chain seq x y z
N MET A 1 -0.38 50.67 6.93
CA MET A 1 -0.82 49.51 6.12
C MET A 1 0.45 48.81 5.68
N THR A 2 0.88 47.83 6.46
CA THR A 2 2.11 47.07 6.19
C THR A 2 1.71 45.72 5.64
N ASP A 3 2.06 45.51 4.39
CA ASP A 3 1.77 44.30 3.61
C ASP A 3 2.69 43.18 4.08
N LEU A 4 2.13 42.15 4.75
CA LEU A 4 2.85 40.95 5.20
C LEU A 4 2.69 39.88 4.12
N SER A 5 3.48 39.94 3.06
CA SER A 5 3.61 38.85 2.10
C SER A 5 4.48 37.74 2.73
N ILE A 6 3.84 36.69 3.26
CA ILE A 6 4.52 35.48 3.70
C ILE A 6 4.99 34.72 2.44
N ALA A 7 6.26 34.84 2.13
CA ALA A 7 6.89 34.03 1.10
C ALA A 7 6.99 32.57 1.62
N ILE A 8 6.14 31.70 1.11
CA ILE A 8 6.25 30.24 1.32
C ILE A 8 7.45 29.78 0.50
N ASN A 9 8.57 29.55 1.19
CA ASN A 9 9.78 29.03 0.59
C ASN A 9 9.62 27.52 0.35
N THR A 10 9.05 27.13 -0.80
CA THR A 10 8.93 25.76 -1.27
C THR A 10 10.21 25.36 -2.03
N SER A 11 11.32 25.21 -1.33
CA SER A 11 12.46 24.51 -1.88
C SER A 11 12.18 22.98 -1.83
N VAL A 12 11.50 22.48 -2.85
CA VAL A 12 11.49 21.04 -3.16
C VAL A 12 12.91 20.70 -3.61
N PRO A 13 13.62 19.79 -2.93
CA PRO A 13 14.95 19.40 -3.37
C PRO A 13 14.84 18.84 -4.79
N ALA A 14 15.73 19.30 -5.68
CA ALA A 14 15.81 18.84 -7.06
C ALA A 14 15.83 17.31 -7.06
N ALA A 15 14.87 16.69 -7.76
CA ALA A 15 14.71 15.25 -7.84
C ALA A 15 16.00 14.64 -8.37
N ALA A 16 16.77 13.98 -7.50
CA ALA A 16 17.81 13.06 -7.96
C ALA A 16 17.11 12.04 -8.87
N ALA A 17 17.56 11.94 -10.12
CA ALA A 17 16.97 11.05 -11.10
C ALA A 17 16.92 9.63 -10.50
N LEU A 18 15.70 9.11 -10.27
CA LEU A 18 15.51 7.76 -9.76
C LEU A 18 16.13 6.78 -10.75
N ALA A 19 17.12 6.00 -10.31
CA ALA A 19 17.68 4.97 -11.15
C ALA A 19 16.58 3.99 -11.60
N PRO A 20 16.51 3.64 -12.89
CA PRO A 20 15.52 2.68 -13.39
C PRO A 20 15.63 1.36 -12.63
N ARG A 21 14.50 0.81 -12.19
CA ARG A 21 14.42 -0.52 -11.58
C ARG A 21 13.44 -1.37 -12.36
N ALA A 22 13.70 -2.67 -12.40
CA ALA A 22 12.77 -3.63 -12.99
C ALA A 22 11.42 -3.56 -12.26
N ALA A 23 10.35 -3.80 -13.00
CA ALA A 23 9.03 -3.92 -12.40
C ALA A 23 8.96 -5.20 -11.56
N LYS A 24 8.58 -5.09 -10.30
CA LYS A 24 8.31 -6.23 -9.42
C LYS A 24 6.95 -6.85 -9.71
N VAL A 25 5.97 -5.99 -9.95
CA VAL A 25 4.62 -6.38 -10.35
C VAL A 25 4.22 -5.55 -11.55
N SER A 26 3.60 -6.15 -12.54
CA SER A 26 3.00 -5.43 -13.67
C SER A 26 1.59 -5.93 -13.96
N ALA A 27 0.67 -4.99 -14.19
CA ALA A 27 -0.64 -5.28 -14.77
C ALA A 27 -0.58 -5.01 -16.28
N ARG A 28 -1.18 -5.89 -17.09
CA ARG A 28 -1.25 -5.78 -18.54
C ARG A 28 -2.67 -6.05 -19.02
N ASN A 29 -3.25 -5.08 -19.71
CA ASN A 29 -4.62 -5.13 -20.24
C ASN A 29 -5.61 -5.60 -19.16
N LEU A 30 -5.37 -5.19 -17.89
CA LEU A 30 -6.13 -5.66 -16.75
C LEU A 30 -7.52 -5.01 -16.75
N ALA A 31 -8.55 -5.83 -16.75
CA ALA A 31 -9.94 -5.44 -16.54
C ALA A 31 -10.52 -6.13 -15.30
N PHE A 32 -11.48 -5.48 -14.66
CA PHE A 32 -12.16 -6.04 -13.50
C PHE A 32 -13.65 -5.72 -13.50
N HIS A 33 -14.46 -6.70 -13.09
CA HIS A 33 -15.92 -6.57 -13.07
C HIS A 33 -16.50 -6.95 -11.70
N TYR A 34 -17.49 -6.18 -11.28
CA TYR A 34 -18.45 -6.50 -10.23
C TYR A 34 -19.76 -6.91 -10.91
N GLY A 35 -20.04 -8.21 -11.05
CA GLY A 35 -21.15 -8.67 -11.89
C GLY A 35 -20.97 -8.17 -13.32
N ASP A 36 -21.92 -7.36 -13.81
CA ASP A 36 -21.89 -6.77 -15.15
C ASP A 36 -21.20 -5.41 -15.20
N TYR A 37 -20.97 -4.77 -14.06
CA TYR A 37 -20.30 -3.47 -14.00
C TYR A 37 -18.79 -3.60 -14.14
N GLN A 38 -18.22 -3.00 -15.19
CA GLN A 38 -16.78 -2.95 -15.40
C GLN A 38 -16.14 -1.81 -14.58
N ALA A 39 -15.44 -2.16 -13.53
CA ALA A 39 -14.80 -1.22 -12.62
C ALA A 39 -13.36 -0.84 -13.00
N LEU A 40 -12.64 -1.72 -13.70
CA LEU A 40 -11.31 -1.42 -14.25
C LEU A 40 -11.30 -1.74 -15.74
N LYS A 41 -10.68 -0.85 -16.54
CA LYS A 41 -10.66 -0.90 -18.00
C LYS A 41 -9.21 -0.77 -18.48
N ASP A 42 -8.70 -1.82 -19.09
CA ASP A 42 -7.39 -1.85 -19.76
C ASP A 42 -6.24 -1.22 -18.94
N ILE A 43 -6.12 -1.60 -17.67
CA ILE A 43 -5.05 -1.08 -16.80
C ILE A 43 -3.72 -1.69 -17.20
N ASN A 44 -2.77 -0.82 -17.54
CA ASN A 44 -1.38 -1.14 -17.83
C ASN A 44 -0.49 -0.40 -16.85
N LEU A 45 0.01 -1.07 -15.79
CA LEU A 45 0.74 -0.47 -14.68
C LEU A 45 2.00 -1.29 -14.36
N GLU A 46 3.14 -0.64 -14.27
CA GLU A 46 4.37 -1.21 -13.75
C GLU A 46 4.66 -0.68 -12.35
N VAL A 47 4.93 -1.58 -11.40
CA VAL A 47 5.30 -1.25 -10.02
C VAL A 47 6.78 -1.59 -9.83
N PRO A 48 7.68 -0.59 -9.80
CA PRO A 48 9.12 -0.82 -9.69
C PRO A 48 9.52 -1.44 -8.35
N GLU A 49 10.51 -2.35 -8.39
CA GLU A 49 11.00 -3.06 -7.22
C GLU A 49 11.56 -2.10 -6.15
N LYS A 50 11.22 -2.36 -4.88
CA LYS A 50 11.69 -1.57 -3.70
C LYS A 50 11.52 -0.07 -3.91
N ARG A 51 10.35 0.30 -4.38
CA ARG A 51 9.84 1.67 -4.52
C ARG A 51 8.42 1.75 -3.98
N VAL A 52 8.01 2.96 -3.66
CA VAL A 52 6.62 3.27 -3.33
C VAL A 52 5.92 3.80 -4.57
N THR A 53 4.87 3.12 -5.01
CA THR A 53 3.96 3.63 -6.06
C THR A 53 2.64 4.02 -5.41
N ALA A 54 2.25 5.29 -5.52
CA ALA A 54 0.96 5.79 -5.04
C ALA A 54 -0.10 5.71 -6.14
N LEU A 55 -1.27 5.20 -5.79
CA LEU A 55 -2.49 5.30 -6.60
C LEU A 55 -3.32 6.47 -6.09
N ILE A 56 -3.52 7.47 -6.92
CA ILE A 56 -4.34 8.66 -6.62
C ILE A 56 -5.52 8.76 -7.59
N GLY A 57 -6.53 9.54 -7.23
CA GLY A 57 -7.72 9.77 -8.06
C GLY A 57 -8.97 9.95 -7.20
N PRO A 58 -10.11 10.37 -7.81
CA PRO A 58 -11.38 10.57 -7.11
C PRO A 58 -11.88 9.31 -6.41
N SER A 59 -12.76 9.49 -5.43
CA SER A 59 -13.44 8.35 -4.79
C SER A 59 -14.23 7.54 -5.84
N GLY A 60 -14.18 6.20 -5.70
CA GLY A 60 -14.90 5.32 -6.63
C GLY A 60 -14.21 5.09 -7.99
N CYS A 61 -13.07 5.70 -8.30
CA CYS A 61 -12.42 5.51 -9.61
C CYS A 61 -11.70 4.16 -9.80
N GLY A 62 -11.72 3.25 -8.81
CA GLY A 62 -11.17 1.89 -8.95
C GLY A 62 -9.85 1.60 -8.24
N LYS A 63 -9.24 2.55 -7.50
CA LYS A 63 -7.94 2.39 -6.82
C LYS A 63 -7.88 1.16 -5.89
N SER A 64 -8.79 1.08 -4.93
CA SER A 64 -8.85 -0.05 -4.00
C SER A 64 -9.24 -1.35 -4.70
N THR A 65 -10.02 -1.28 -5.80
CA THR A 65 -10.31 -2.44 -6.64
C THR A 65 -9.03 -2.96 -7.29
N LEU A 66 -8.24 -2.09 -7.90
CA LEU A 66 -6.94 -2.45 -8.48
C LEU A 66 -6.01 -3.06 -7.44
N LEU A 67 -5.91 -2.44 -6.26
CA LEU A 67 -5.10 -2.97 -5.16
C LEU A 67 -5.51 -4.39 -4.77
N ARG A 68 -6.83 -4.65 -4.68
CA ARG A 68 -7.38 -5.96 -4.31
C ARG A 68 -7.19 -7.04 -5.39
N VAL A 69 -6.98 -6.64 -6.64
CA VAL A 69 -6.65 -7.60 -7.71
C VAL A 69 -5.27 -8.20 -7.50
N PHE A 70 -4.29 -7.41 -7.05
CA PHE A 70 -2.92 -7.89 -6.87
C PHE A 70 -2.75 -9.03 -5.85
N ASN A 71 -3.61 -9.13 -4.82
CA ASN A 71 -3.59 -10.25 -3.87
C ASN A 71 -4.74 -11.23 -4.05
N ARG A 72 -5.56 -11.04 -5.11
CA ARG A 72 -6.74 -11.85 -5.44
C ARG A 72 -7.73 -12.00 -4.28
N ILE A 73 -7.87 -10.98 -3.41
CA ILE A 73 -8.86 -11.04 -2.33
C ILE A 73 -10.29 -11.05 -2.87
N TYR A 74 -10.52 -10.50 -4.05
CA TYR A 74 -11.80 -10.52 -4.74
C TYR A 74 -12.32 -11.95 -4.99
N SER A 75 -11.44 -12.95 -5.06
CA SER A 75 -11.84 -14.33 -5.35
C SER A 75 -12.73 -14.97 -4.26
N ILE A 76 -12.83 -14.35 -3.08
CA ILE A 76 -13.74 -14.80 -2.02
C ILE A 76 -15.17 -14.26 -2.18
N TYR A 77 -15.40 -13.35 -3.14
CA TYR A 77 -16.69 -12.73 -3.39
C TYR A 77 -17.29 -13.23 -4.70
N PRO A 78 -18.51 -13.82 -4.69
CA PRO A 78 -19.18 -14.24 -5.90
C PRO A 78 -19.41 -13.06 -6.87
N GLY A 79 -19.35 -13.33 -8.17
CA GLY A 79 -19.60 -12.32 -9.20
C GLY A 79 -18.48 -11.32 -9.46
N GLN A 80 -17.35 -11.43 -8.74
CA GLN A 80 -16.18 -10.60 -9.00
C GLN A 80 -15.18 -11.36 -9.89
N ARG A 81 -14.73 -10.72 -10.98
CA ARG A 81 -13.80 -11.33 -11.93
C ARG A 81 -12.76 -10.34 -12.45
N ALA A 82 -11.53 -10.81 -12.56
CA ALA A 82 -10.44 -10.11 -13.22
C ALA A 82 -10.09 -10.82 -14.53
N SER A 83 -9.67 -10.07 -15.54
CA SER A 83 -9.15 -10.57 -16.81
C SER A 83 -7.94 -9.74 -17.25
N GLY A 84 -7.16 -10.24 -18.21
CA GLY A 84 -5.83 -9.70 -18.52
C GLY A 84 -4.75 -10.42 -17.73
N GLU A 85 -3.65 -9.76 -17.44
CA GLU A 85 -2.52 -10.36 -16.73
C GLU A 85 -2.06 -9.49 -15.56
N VAL A 86 -1.63 -10.13 -14.48
CA VAL A 86 -0.82 -9.52 -13.43
C VAL A 86 0.41 -10.39 -13.23
N ILE A 87 1.56 -9.85 -13.59
CA ILE A 87 2.83 -10.57 -13.56
C ILE A 87 3.59 -10.22 -12.27
N LEU A 88 3.92 -11.22 -11.48
CA LEU A 88 4.80 -11.14 -10.31
C LEU A 88 5.98 -12.08 -10.55
N ASP A 89 7.20 -11.56 -10.61
CA ASP A 89 8.41 -12.35 -10.86
C ASP A 89 8.32 -13.24 -12.14
N GLY A 90 7.67 -12.74 -13.19
CA GLY A 90 7.49 -13.47 -14.44
C GLY A 90 6.32 -14.47 -14.45
N GLU A 91 5.64 -14.70 -13.32
CA GLU A 91 4.47 -15.58 -13.25
C GLU A 91 3.16 -14.77 -13.29
N ASN A 92 2.17 -15.18 -14.09
CA ASN A 92 0.86 -14.56 -14.08
C ASN A 92 0.05 -15.02 -12.86
N ILE A 93 -0.11 -14.13 -11.88
CA ILE A 93 -0.83 -14.45 -10.63
C ILE A 93 -2.35 -14.54 -10.81
N LEU A 94 -2.90 -14.13 -11.96
CA LEU A 94 -4.32 -14.32 -12.27
C LEU A 94 -4.62 -15.72 -12.81
N ASP A 95 -3.61 -16.50 -13.20
CA ASP A 95 -3.82 -17.90 -13.60
C ASP A 95 -4.58 -18.65 -12.49
N PRO A 96 -5.70 -19.33 -12.80
CA PRO A 96 -6.44 -20.13 -11.82
C PRO A 96 -5.57 -21.20 -11.13
N LYS A 97 -4.52 -21.67 -11.78
CA LYS A 97 -3.58 -22.66 -11.24
C LYS A 97 -2.57 -22.06 -10.25
N TYR A 98 -2.41 -20.72 -10.23
CA TYR A 98 -1.47 -20.07 -9.31
C TYR A 98 -1.97 -20.21 -7.86
N PRO A 99 -1.20 -20.82 -6.93
CA PRO A 99 -1.66 -21.12 -5.58
C PRO A 99 -1.89 -19.83 -4.78
N LEU A 100 -3.10 -19.63 -4.24
CA LEU A 100 -3.45 -18.45 -3.46
C LEU A 100 -2.59 -18.29 -2.20
N ASN A 101 -2.22 -19.39 -1.55
CA ASN A 101 -1.36 -19.33 -0.35
C ASN A 101 0.03 -18.80 -0.71
N LYS A 102 0.63 -19.28 -1.83
CA LYS A 102 1.90 -18.74 -2.37
C LYS A 102 1.76 -17.24 -2.68
N LEU A 103 0.66 -16.83 -3.31
CA LEU A 103 0.43 -15.43 -3.61
C LEU A 103 0.37 -14.57 -2.34
N ARG A 104 -0.45 -14.97 -1.37
CA ARG A 104 -0.70 -14.19 -0.16
C ARG A 104 0.45 -14.18 0.83
N SER A 105 1.41 -15.10 0.73
CA SER A 105 2.68 -15.00 1.45
C SER A 105 3.63 -13.98 0.79
N LYS A 106 3.58 -13.82 -0.55
CA LYS A 106 4.40 -12.86 -1.30
C LYS A 106 3.83 -11.45 -1.30
N ILE A 107 2.50 -11.29 -1.24
CA ILE A 107 1.82 -9.99 -1.30
C ILE A 107 0.99 -9.78 -0.04
N GLY A 108 1.55 -9.02 0.91
CA GLY A 108 0.86 -8.59 2.12
C GLY A 108 -0.11 -7.44 1.84
N MET A 109 -1.17 -7.33 2.65
CA MET A 109 -2.15 -6.24 2.53
C MET A 109 -2.49 -5.64 3.88
N VAL A 110 -2.51 -4.31 3.95
CA VAL A 110 -2.92 -3.48 5.08
C VAL A 110 -4.16 -2.69 4.65
N PHE A 111 -5.26 -2.89 5.37
CA PHE A 111 -6.55 -2.27 5.05
C PHE A 111 -6.70 -0.87 5.64
N GLN A 112 -7.63 -0.11 5.11
CA GLN A 112 -7.99 1.24 5.52
C GLN A 112 -8.37 1.30 7.01
N LYS A 113 -9.25 0.39 7.45
CA LYS A 113 -9.57 0.24 8.88
C LYS A 113 -8.63 -0.80 9.48
N PRO A 114 -7.94 -0.51 10.59
CA PRO A 114 -7.19 -1.52 11.30
C PRO A 114 -8.14 -2.62 11.79
N VAL A 115 -7.81 -3.87 11.50
CA VAL A 115 -8.57 -5.04 11.92
C VAL A 115 -7.62 -6.02 12.61
N PRO A 116 -7.19 -5.73 13.85
CA PRO A 116 -6.51 -6.72 14.65
C PRO A 116 -7.47 -7.86 15.00
N PHE A 117 -6.96 -9.08 15.09
CA PHE A 117 -7.75 -10.21 15.55
C PHE A 117 -8.03 -10.07 17.06
N PRO A 118 -9.17 -10.59 17.57
CA PRO A 118 -9.51 -10.54 18.99
C PRO A 118 -8.67 -11.54 19.82
N MET A 119 -7.36 -11.40 19.72
CA MET A 119 -6.36 -12.21 20.40
C MET A 119 -5.21 -11.32 20.90
N SER A 120 -4.20 -11.88 21.52
CA SER A 120 -3.07 -11.10 22.04
C SER A 120 -2.30 -10.37 20.93
N ILE A 121 -1.52 -9.34 21.30
CA ILE A 121 -0.60 -8.66 20.38
C ILE A 121 0.36 -9.66 19.75
N TYR A 122 0.92 -10.56 20.57
CA TYR A 122 1.81 -11.62 20.13
C TYR A 122 1.12 -12.53 19.10
N ASP A 123 -0.06 -13.06 19.45
CA ASP A 123 -0.76 -14.03 18.60
C ASP A 123 -1.23 -13.41 17.28
N ASN A 124 -1.52 -12.11 17.24
CA ASN A 124 -1.83 -11.43 15.98
C ASN A 124 -0.73 -11.58 14.92
N ILE A 125 0.52 -11.68 15.35
CA ILE A 125 1.67 -11.83 14.46
C ILE A 125 2.01 -13.33 14.30
N ALA A 126 2.12 -14.04 15.40
CA ALA A 126 2.52 -15.46 15.41
C ALA A 126 1.54 -16.35 14.64
N TYR A 127 0.24 -16.03 14.65
CA TYR A 127 -0.78 -16.80 13.93
C TYR A 127 -0.49 -16.87 12.42
N GLY A 128 -0.17 -15.72 11.80
CA GLY A 128 0.17 -15.68 10.38
C GLY A 128 1.42 -16.51 10.05
N ILE A 129 2.48 -16.35 10.86
CA ILE A 129 3.73 -17.09 10.68
C ILE A 129 3.47 -18.60 10.81
N GLY A 130 2.76 -19.02 11.88
CA GLY A 130 2.47 -20.42 12.16
C GLY A 130 1.61 -21.13 11.10
N HIS A 131 0.90 -20.36 10.25
CA HIS A 131 0.16 -20.91 9.12
C HIS A 131 1.07 -21.35 7.97
N TYR A 132 2.20 -20.68 7.79
CA TYR A 132 3.15 -20.95 6.70
C TYR A 132 4.41 -21.70 7.15
N GLU A 133 4.86 -21.47 8.39
CA GLU A 133 6.14 -21.97 8.91
C GLU A 133 5.93 -22.62 10.28
N LYS A 134 6.53 -23.79 10.49
CA LYS A 134 6.58 -24.43 11.81
C LYS A 134 7.89 -24.04 12.50
N LEU A 135 7.86 -22.98 13.29
CA LEU A 135 9.03 -22.47 14.00
C LEU A 135 9.06 -22.93 15.47
N PRO A 136 10.24 -23.25 16.03
CA PRO A 136 10.44 -23.37 17.48
C PRO A 136 10.05 -22.05 18.18
N ARG A 137 9.66 -22.15 19.47
CA ARG A 137 9.19 -20.99 20.24
C ARG A 137 10.19 -19.83 20.22
N ALA A 138 11.47 -20.09 20.42
CA ALA A 138 12.50 -19.06 20.44
C ALA A 138 12.63 -18.31 19.09
N GLU A 139 12.52 -19.02 17.97
CA GLU A 139 12.55 -18.42 16.64
C GLU A 139 11.28 -17.60 16.36
N MET A 140 10.12 -18.09 16.82
CA MET A 140 8.86 -17.35 16.75
C MET A 140 8.94 -16.02 17.52
N ASP A 141 9.52 -16.07 18.75
CA ASP A 141 9.68 -14.87 19.58
C ASP A 141 10.55 -13.82 18.88
N VAL A 142 11.67 -14.23 18.27
CA VAL A 142 12.55 -13.35 17.48
C VAL A 142 11.79 -12.78 16.27
N ARG A 143 10.98 -13.58 15.59
CA ARG A 143 10.20 -13.14 14.43
C ARG A 143 9.13 -12.12 14.81
N VAL A 144 8.42 -12.36 15.91
CA VAL A 144 7.40 -11.44 16.44
C VAL A 144 8.03 -10.12 16.87
N GLU A 145 9.12 -10.16 17.64
CA GLU A 145 9.85 -8.94 18.01
C GLU A 145 10.33 -8.18 16.78
N GLY A 146 10.97 -8.85 15.82
CA GLY A 146 11.43 -8.24 14.58
C GLY A 146 10.33 -7.54 13.81
N ALA A 147 9.15 -8.17 13.69
CA ALA A 147 7.99 -7.57 13.03
C ALA A 147 7.46 -6.34 13.78
N LEU A 148 7.41 -6.38 15.12
CA LEU A 148 7.00 -5.24 15.93
C LEU A 148 8.00 -4.07 15.85
N ARG A 149 9.30 -4.36 15.77
CA ARG A 149 10.34 -3.35 15.56
C ARG A 149 10.23 -2.72 14.18
N GLN A 150 10.07 -3.53 13.13
CA GLN A 150 9.84 -3.03 11.77
C GLN A 150 8.60 -2.17 11.64
N ALA A 151 7.57 -2.41 12.46
CA ALA A 151 6.35 -1.60 12.50
C ALA A 151 6.42 -0.44 13.50
N ALA A 152 7.59 -0.13 14.06
CA ALA A 152 7.81 0.90 15.09
C ALA A 152 6.84 0.77 16.29
N LEU A 153 6.48 -0.45 16.68
CA LEU A 153 5.52 -0.74 17.75
C LEU A 153 6.16 -1.44 18.96
N TRP A 154 7.37 -1.96 18.84
CA TRP A 154 8.03 -2.77 19.89
C TRP A 154 8.10 -2.05 21.24
N GLU A 155 8.60 -0.84 21.29
CA GLU A 155 8.80 -0.10 22.54
C GLU A 155 7.46 0.21 23.27
N GLU A 156 6.37 0.30 22.52
CA GLU A 156 5.04 0.52 23.07
C GLU A 156 4.31 -0.79 23.44
N ALA A 157 4.75 -1.95 22.92
CA ALA A 157 4.05 -3.22 23.05
C ALA A 157 4.80 -4.30 23.86
N LYS A 158 6.13 -4.21 24.03
CA LYS A 158 6.98 -5.27 24.59
C LYS A 158 6.54 -5.79 25.96
N ASP A 159 6.03 -4.90 26.82
CA ASP A 159 5.59 -5.26 28.20
C ASP A 159 4.13 -5.78 28.27
N LYS A 160 3.41 -5.77 27.12
CA LYS A 160 2.00 -6.13 27.04
C LYS A 160 1.66 -7.07 25.90
N LEU A 161 2.63 -7.85 25.42
CA LEU A 161 2.48 -8.78 24.29
C LEU A 161 1.33 -9.78 24.45
N LYS A 162 0.99 -10.17 25.69
CA LYS A 162 -0.10 -11.08 26.01
C LYS A 162 -1.46 -10.40 26.16
N GLN A 163 -1.52 -9.07 26.15
CA GLN A 163 -2.79 -8.33 26.22
C GLN A 163 -3.53 -8.38 24.89
N ASN A 164 -4.86 -8.25 24.97
CA ASN A 164 -5.73 -8.21 23.79
C ASN A 164 -5.41 -7.01 22.91
N ALA A 165 -5.18 -7.26 21.63
CA ALA A 165 -4.81 -6.25 20.64
C ALA A 165 -5.91 -5.19 20.41
N LEU A 166 -7.17 -5.50 20.70
CA LEU A 166 -8.28 -4.54 20.61
C LEU A 166 -8.17 -3.38 21.60
N GLY A 167 -7.38 -3.53 22.68
CA GLY A 167 -7.10 -2.46 23.64
C GLY A 167 -6.07 -1.43 23.19
N LEU A 168 -5.45 -1.62 22.04
CA LEU A 168 -4.50 -0.66 21.46
C LEU A 168 -5.22 0.57 20.87
N SER A 169 -4.55 1.72 20.82
CA SER A 169 -5.05 2.90 20.10
C SER A 169 -5.14 2.63 18.58
N GLY A 170 -5.94 3.41 17.85
CA GLY A 170 -6.10 3.23 16.40
C GLY A 170 -4.78 3.19 15.62
N GLY A 171 -3.85 4.13 15.93
CA GLY A 171 -2.53 4.14 15.31
C GLY A 171 -1.65 2.94 15.69
N GLN A 172 -1.76 2.44 16.93
CA GLN A 172 -1.09 1.21 17.37
C GLN A 172 -1.68 -0.02 16.69
N GLN A 173 -3.01 -0.09 16.55
CA GLN A 173 -3.68 -1.17 15.84
C GLN A 173 -3.26 -1.20 14.36
N GLN A 174 -3.14 -0.04 13.72
CA GLN A 174 -2.68 0.04 12.34
C GLN A 174 -1.23 -0.46 12.21
N ARG A 175 -0.34 -0.04 13.10
CA ARG A 175 1.05 -0.53 13.13
C ARG A 175 1.12 -2.03 13.44
N LEU A 176 0.22 -2.57 14.26
CA LEU A 176 0.11 -4.01 14.47
C LEU A 176 -0.33 -4.75 13.19
N CYS A 177 -1.28 -4.20 12.43
CA CYS A 177 -1.66 -4.76 11.13
C CYS A 177 -0.49 -4.73 10.12
N ILE A 178 0.34 -3.68 10.18
CA ILE A 178 1.59 -3.62 9.38
C ILE A 178 2.58 -4.67 9.87
N ALA A 179 2.81 -4.81 11.21
CA ALA A 179 3.67 -5.85 11.77
C ALA A 179 3.24 -7.24 11.32
N ARG A 180 1.94 -7.52 11.33
CA ARG A 180 1.38 -8.78 10.84
C ARG A 180 1.68 -9.02 9.35
N ALA A 181 1.61 -7.99 8.53
CA ALA A 181 1.92 -8.10 7.10
C ALA A 181 3.40 -8.34 6.84
N VAL A 182 4.31 -7.60 7.50
CA VAL A 182 5.76 -7.73 7.29
C VAL A 182 6.35 -9.00 7.92
N ALA A 183 5.70 -9.60 8.93
CA ALA A 183 6.16 -10.79 9.62
C ALA A 183 6.35 -12.00 8.70
N LEU A 184 5.59 -12.07 7.61
CA LEU A 184 5.71 -13.10 6.57
C LEU A 184 6.83 -12.82 5.57
N LYS A 185 7.55 -11.70 5.71
CA LYS A 185 8.59 -11.24 4.79
C LYS A 185 8.10 -11.21 3.34
N PRO A 186 6.99 -10.51 3.05
CA PRO A 186 6.44 -10.46 1.70
C PRO A 186 7.41 -9.74 0.75
N GLU A 187 7.20 -9.89 -0.54
CA GLU A 187 7.93 -9.15 -1.57
C GLU A 187 7.26 -7.81 -1.89
N VAL A 188 5.94 -7.76 -1.73
CA VAL A 188 5.09 -6.58 -1.99
C VAL A 188 4.17 -6.33 -0.82
N ILE A 189 3.98 -5.07 -0.44
CA ILE A 189 3.00 -4.65 0.56
C ILE A 189 2.02 -3.68 -0.08
N LEU A 190 0.74 -3.99 0.04
CA LEU A 190 -0.37 -3.19 -0.44
C LEU A 190 -0.97 -2.42 0.73
N PHE A 191 -1.07 -1.10 0.62
CA PHE A 191 -1.70 -0.23 1.60
C PHE A 191 -2.96 0.42 1.02
N ASP A 192 -4.12 0.10 1.57
CA ASP A 192 -5.39 0.71 1.18
C ASP A 192 -5.74 1.83 2.18
N GLU A 193 -5.40 3.08 1.84
CA GLU A 193 -5.63 4.30 2.65
C GLU A 193 -5.22 4.16 4.13
N PRO A 194 -3.98 3.78 4.45
CA PRO A 194 -3.58 3.32 5.80
C PRO A 194 -3.65 4.40 6.90
N THR A 195 -3.87 5.65 6.54
CA THR A 195 -3.86 6.79 7.47
C THR A 195 -5.17 7.55 7.54
N SER A 196 -6.20 7.15 6.76
CA SER A 196 -7.45 7.90 6.62
C SER A 196 -8.25 8.08 7.92
N ALA A 197 -8.08 7.17 8.88
CA ALA A 197 -8.78 7.19 10.17
C ALA A 197 -7.86 7.59 11.35
N LEU A 198 -6.66 8.14 11.06
CA LEU A 198 -5.65 8.45 12.06
C LEU A 198 -5.49 9.96 12.27
N ASP A 199 -5.06 10.33 13.47
CA ASP A 199 -4.64 11.68 13.77
C ASP A 199 -3.33 12.06 13.05
N PRO A 200 -2.96 13.35 12.96
CA PRO A 200 -1.77 13.80 12.25
C PRO A 200 -0.45 13.20 12.76
N ILE A 201 -0.35 12.96 14.08
CA ILE A 201 0.88 12.39 14.68
C ILE A 201 1.02 10.93 14.28
N ALA A 202 -0.06 10.15 14.39
CA ALA A 202 -0.08 8.74 13.95
C ALA A 202 0.14 8.63 12.44
N THR A 203 -0.43 9.55 11.65
CA THR A 203 -0.20 9.64 10.19
C THR A 203 1.28 9.82 9.89
N GLY A 204 1.97 10.78 10.54
CA GLY A 204 3.39 11.01 10.34
C GLY A 204 4.25 9.78 10.66
N LYS A 205 3.91 9.03 11.73
CA LYS A 205 4.58 7.77 12.07
C LYS A 205 4.42 6.70 10.98
N ILE A 206 3.23 6.58 10.38
CA ILE A 206 3.01 5.63 9.27
C ILE A 206 3.76 6.06 8.00
N GLU A 207 3.80 7.36 7.69
CA GLU A 207 4.55 7.89 6.55
C GLU A 207 6.05 7.59 6.68
N GLN A 208 6.63 7.84 7.86
CA GLN A 208 8.01 7.48 8.16
C GLN A 208 8.24 5.98 8.03
N LEU A 209 7.35 5.17 8.58
CA LEU A 209 7.42 3.72 8.50
C LEU A 209 7.42 3.21 7.04
N ILE A 210 6.57 3.78 6.17
CA ILE A 210 6.55 3.45 4.74
C ILE A 210 7.90 3.77 4.08
N ALA A 211 8.51 4.90 4.42
CA ALA A 211 9.83 5.29 3.90
C ALA A 211 10.95 4.33 4.34
N GLU A 212 10.86 3.74 5.53
CA GLU A 212 11.78 2.72 6.01
C GLU A 212 11.52 1.35 5.34
N LEU A 213 10.25 0.94 5.25
CA LEU A 213 9.85 -0.35 4.68
C LEU A 213 10.22 -0.49 3.20
N LYS A 214 10.21 0.60 2.41
CA LYS A 214 10.57 0.55 0.98
C LYS A 214 12.00 0.07 0.71
N GLN A 215 12.89 0.12 1.70
CA GLN A 215 14.25 -0.40 1.54
C GLN A 215 14.26 -1.93 1.37
N GLN A 216 13.24 -2.61 1.90
CA GLN A 216 13.14 -4.07 1.90
C GLN A 216 12.00 -4.57 0.98
N PHE A 217 10.90 -3.83 0.90
CA PHE A 217 9.66 -4.22 0.24
C PHE A 217 9.32 -3.30 -0.93
N THR A 218 8.64 -3.85 -1.93
CA THR A 218 7.94 -3.06 -2.94
C THR A 218 6.58 -2.63 -2.38
N ILE A 219 6.22 -1.37 -2.51
CA ILE A 219 5.02 -0.83 -1.87
C ILE A 219 4.09 -0.21 -2.90
N LEU A 220 2.82 -0.59 -2.84
CA LEU A 220 1.72 0.05 -3.56
C LEU A 220 0.75 0.63 -2.53
N ILE A 221 0.52 1.94 -2.57
CA ILE A 221 -0.33 2.65 -1.62
C ILE A 221 -1.47 3.37 -2.33
N VAL A 222 -2.69 3.15 -1.88
CA VAL A 222 -3.84 4.00 -2.23
C VAL A 222 -3.94 5.12 -1.22
N THR A 223 -4.08 6.35 -1.70
CA THR A 223 -4.38 7.52 -0.86
C THR A 223 -5.21 8.54 -1.63
N HIS A 224 -6.09 9.22 -0.91
CA HIS A 224 -6.80 10.41 -1.40
C HIS A 224 -6.09 11.72 -0.98
N ASN A 225 -5.04 11.63 -0.17
CA ASN A 225 -4.26 12.79 0.28
C ASN A 225 -3.07 13.03 -0.66
N MET A 226 -3.17 14.08 -1.49
CA MET A 226 -2.13 14.47 -2.45
C MET A 226 -0.79 14.78 -1.80
N GLN A 227 -0.81 15.43 -0.63
CA GLN A 227 0.42 15.77 0.08
C GLN A 227 1.11 14.50 0.59
N GLN A 228 0.36 13.50 1.05
CA GLN A 228 0.89 12.21 1.43
C GLN A 228 1.51 11.49 0.22
N ALA A 229 0.81 11.43 -0.91
CA ALA A 229 1.35 10.84 -2.13
C ALA A 229 2.67 11.51 -2.53
N ALA A 230 2.70 12.85 -2.54
CA ALA A 230 3.90 13.61 -2.89
C ALA A 230 5.10 13.36 -1.95
N ARG A 231 4.85 13.16 -0.63
CA ARG A 231 5.93 12.93 0.34
C ARG A 231 6.41 11.48 0.39
N CYS A 232 5.50 10.51 0.23
CA CYS A 232 5.78 9.10 0.54
C CYS A 232 6.12 8.27 -0.68
N SER A 233 5.74 8.70 -1.91
CA SER A 233 5.91 7.86 -3.09
C SER A 233 7.07 8.27 -3.99
N ASP A 234 7.65 7.28 -4.65
CA ASP A 234 8.66 7.44 -5.71
C ASP A 234 7.98 7.59 -7.08
N TYR A 235 6.87 6.85 -7.28
CA TYR A 235 6.03 6.86 -8.48
C TYR A 235 4.58 7.14 -8.09
N THR A 236 3.85 7.80 -8.99
CA THR A 236 2.43 8.09 -8.81
C THR A 236 1.66 7.68 -10.06
N ALA A 237 0.54 7.02 -9.84
CA ALA A 237 -0.40 6.58 -10.87
C ALA A 237 -1.75 7.27 -10.62
N PHE A 238 -2.19 8.11 -11.55
CA PHE A 238 -3.49 8.77 -11.50
C PHE A 238 -4.54 7.94 -12.20
N MET A 239 -5.61 7.63 -11.49
CA MET A 239 -6.74 6.85 -11.99
C MET A 239 -8.03 7.69 -12.05
N TYR A 240 -8.81 7.49 -13.11
CA TYR A 240 -10.10 8.12 -13.30
C TYR A 240 -11.07 7.17 -14.02
N LEU A 241 -12.29 7.01 -13.50
CA LEU A 241 -13.38 6.18 -14.07
C LEU A 241 -12.95 4.76 -14.51
N GLY A 242 -12.10 4.13 -13.71
CA GLY A 242 -11.61 2.77 -13.97
C GLY A 242 -10.44 2.68 -14.94
N GLU A 243 -9.88 3.78 -15.37
CA GLU A 243 -8.75 3.87 -16.29
C GLU A 243 -7.50 4.43 -15.61
N LEU A 244 -6.31 4.03 -16.06
CA LEU A 244 -5.04 4.63 -15.69
C LEU A 244 -4.76 5.80 -16.65
N VAL A 245 -4.90 7.02 -16.16
CA VAL A 245 -4.75 8.23 -16.97
C VAL A 245 -3.28 8.56 -17.18
N GLU A 246 -2.49 8.52 -16.11
CA GLU A 246 -1.06 8.85 -16.16
C GLU A 246 -0.31 8.13 -15.05
N HIS A 247 0.93 7.68 -15.36
CA HIS A 247 1.84 7.05 -14.41
C HIS A 247 3.27 7.55 -14.67
N GLY A 248 3.97 7.90 -13.61
CA GLY A 248 5.34 8.40 -13.72
C GLY A 248 5.99 8.69 -12.37
N VAL A 249 7.19 9.25 -12.42
CA VAL A 249 7.91 9.71 -11.23
C VAL A 249 7.07 10.75 -10.49
N THR A 250 6.93 10.59 -9.18
CA THR A 250 6.04 11.43 -8.36
C THR A 250 6.32 12.92 -8.53
N SER A 251 7.58 13.34 -8.49
CA SER A 251 7.92 14.75 -8.67
C SER A 251 7.47 15.28 -10.03
N THR A 252 7.55 14.50 -11.10
CA THR A 252 7.08 14.89 -12.44
C THR A 252 5.56 15.00 -12.46
N ILE A 253 4.85 13.99 -11.94
CA ILE A 253 3.38 13.99 -11.89
C ILE A 253 2.85 15.24 -11.15
N PHE A 254 3.47 15.62 -10.03
CA PHE A 254 3.02 16.77 -9.22
C PHE A 254 3.49 18.15 -9.70
N THR A 255 4.51 18.23 -10.55
CA THR A 255 5.05 19.54 -11.00
C THR A 255 4.81 19.80 -12.48
N LYS A 256 4.85 18.77 -13.31
CA LYS A 256 4.72 18.88 -14.77
C LYS A 256 4.06 17.63 -15.35
N PRO A 257 2.79 17.36 -15.02
CA PRO A 257 2.06 16.24 -15.63
C PRO A 257 1.92 16.43 -17.14
N THR A 258 1.82 15.32 -17.87
CA THR A 258 1.66 15.36 -19.34
C THR A 258 0.19 15.38 -19.76
N LYS A 259 -0.72 14.98 -18.84
CA LYS A 259 -2.16 14.94 -19.10
C LYS A 259 -2.87 16.09 -18.40
N GLN A 260 -3.70 16.84 -19.14
CA GLN A 260 -4.50 17.93 -18.59
C GLN A 260 -5.39 17.46 -17.43
N GLN A 261 -5.98 16.27 -17.53
CA GLN A 261 -6.80 15.68 -16.46
C GLN A 261 -6.01 15.48 -15.16
N THR A 262 -4.74 15.11 -15.26
CA THR A 262 -3.85 14.96 -14.09
C THR A 262 -3.58 16.32 -13.46
N GLU A 263 -3.29 17.34 -14.28
CA GLU A 263 -3.07 18.70 -13.81
C GLU A 263 -4.30 19.26 -13.10
N ASP A 264 -5.48 19.12 -13.71
CA ASP A 264 -6.75 19.60 -13.15
C ASP A 264 -7.03 18.93 -11.79
N TYR A 265 -6.79 17.62 -11.69
CA TYR A 265 -6.97 16.87 -10.44
C TYR A 265 -6.03 17.34 -9.33
N ILE A 266 -4.74 17.50 -9.62
CA ILE A 266 -3.72 17.88 -8.63
C ILE A 266 -3.91 19.34 -8.19
N THR A 267 -4.36 20.21 -9.09
CA THR A 267 -4.60 21.64 -8.78
C THR A 267 -5.96 21.91 -8.16
N GLY A 268 -6.80 20.89 -7.98
CA GLY A 268 -8.15 21.04 -7.43
C GLY A 268 -9.17 21.67 -8.39
N ARG A 269 -8.86 21.74 -9.69
CA ARG A 269 -9.76 22.23 -10.76
C ARG A 269 -10.64 21.15 -11.36
N PHE A 270 -10.60 19.96 -10.75
CA PHE A 270 -11.30 18.78 -11.20
C PHE A 270 -12.73 18.77 -10.61
N GLY A 271 -13.75 19.06 -11.43
CA GLY A 271 -15.14 19.12 -11.01
C GLY A 271 -16.05 19.32 -12.20
#